data_c3f37a9499a475d0251f32bbddaf2130
#
_entry.id   c3f37a9499a475d0251f32bbddaf2130
#
_cell.length_a   1.000
_cell.length_b   1.000
_cell.length_c   1.000
_cell.angle_alpha   90.00
_cell.angle_beta   90.00
_cell.angle_gamma   90.00
#
_symmetry.space_group_name_H-M   'P 1'
#
loop_
_entity.id
_entity.type
_entity.pdbx_description
1 polymer ?
#
loop_
_entity_poly.entity_id
_entity_poly.type
_entity_poly.pdbx_seq_one_letter_code
_entity_poly.pdbx_strand_id
1 'polypeptide(L)'
;SRRQRQMCIRDRNILYKQKKKLSCLILSTVLITACMLPLTGCGTELTLTTPISITDYKLNTYVQISSYTNVNKSIILEAISLCDHYEHIFSRTLAASELYKVNNKETSIISDELYELIETGLEYSRLSDGAFDITIGSVSRLWDFTSDSPSVPDASLISNALEYVDYTKVTLNTDSAGTHYIDMPDGFCIDLGAVAKGYIADKIKTFLVDNGVKSAIINLGGNVLCIGEKKKNTDFTIAVKKPFSDTGEYMERLNINDSSVVSSGTYERYFYSGDGTFYHHILNPKTGYPYESELCDVTIISHESTTGDCLSTTCFVLGADKGMELIESLDGIEAIFMKNDGTKLYSSYASSYVQK
;
A
#
# COMPACT_ATOMS: atom_id res chain seq x y z
N SER A 1 38.18 -36.12 -82.27
CA SER A 1 36.90 -36.20 -82.95
C SER A 1 35.82 -35.39 -82.26
N ARG A 2 34.85 -34.90 -83.03
CA ARG A 2 33.79 -34.02 -82.51
C ARG A 2 33.00 -34.61 -81.31
N ARG A 3 32.89 -35.92 -81.25
CA ARG A 3 32.17 -36.62 -80.11
C ARG A 3 32.93 -36.53 -78.79
N GLN A 4 34.22 -36.54 -78.74
CA GLN A 4 34.99 -36.43 -77.49
C GLN A 4 34.93 -35.01 -76.90
N ARG A 5 34.85 -33.96 -77.70
CA ARG A 5 34.68 -32.58 -77.19
C ARG A 5 33.32 -32.35 -76.64
N GLN A 6 32.25 -32.95 -77.14
CA GLN A 6 30.91 -32.83 -76.61
C GLN A 6 30.74 -33.58 -75.27
N MET A 7 31.40 -34.69 -75.05
CA MET A 7 31.41 -35.45 -73.82
C MET A 7 32.09 -34.70 -72.68
N CYS A 8 33.25 -34.08 -72.92
CA CYS A 8 33.97 -33.24 -71.94
C CYS A 8 33.15 -31.98 -71.49
N ILE A 9 32.37 -31.39 -72.40
CA ILE A 9 31.57 -30.22 -72.09
C ILE A 9 30.32 -30.61 -71.23
N ARG A 10 29.76 -31.78 -71.50
CA ARG A 10 28.62 -32.32 -70.76
C ARG A 10 29.01 -32.70 -69.33
N ASP A 11 30.16 -33.32 -69.12
CA ASP A 11 30.65 -33.71 -67.79
C ASP A 11 31.05 -32.48 -66.93
N ARG A 12 31.65 -31.46 -67.58
CA ARG A 12 31.98 -30.18 -66.89
C ARG A 12 30.73 -29.46 -66.47
N ASN A 13 29.66 -29.48 -67.25
CA ASN A 13 28.35 -28.83 -66.84
C ASN A 13 27.64 -29.60 -65.78
N ILE A 14 27.76 -30.93 -65.69
CA ILE A 14 27.22 -31.75 -64.63
C ILE A 14 27.95 -31.47 -63.29
N LEU A 15 29.29 -31.45 -63.29
CA LEU A 15 30.13 -31.13 -62.14
C LEU A 15 29.93 -29.69 -61.67
N TYR A 16 29.71 -28.73 -62.56
CA TYR A 16 29.40 -27.33 -62.17
C TYR A 16 28.02 -27.19 -61.58
N LYS A 17 27.01 -27.91 -62.10
CA LYS A 17 25.66 -27.95 -61.53
C LYS A 17 25.59 -28.63 -60.13
N GLN A 18 26.42 -29.70 -59.96
CA GLN A 18 26.53 -30.37 -58.67
C GLN A 18 27.23 -29.49 -57.62
N LYS A 19 28.36 -28.82 -58.00
CA LYS A 19 29.04 -27.86 -57.09
C LYS A 19 28.11 -26.67 -56.71
N LYS A 20 27.33 -26.16 -57.67
CA LYS A 20 26.40 -25.06 -57.37
C LYS A 20 25.21 -25.49 -56.45
N LYS A 21 24.70 -26.73 -56.60
CA LYS A 21 23.72 -27.30 -55.69
C LYS A 21 24.28 -27.56 -54.28
N LEU A 22 25.53 -28.04 -54.21
CA LEU A 22 26.20 -28.28 -52.93
C LEU A 22 26.52 -26.98 -52.20
N SER A 23 26.95 -25.91 -52.92
CA SER A 23 27.19 -24.58 -52.36
C SER A 23 25.89 -23.92 -51.88
N CYS A 24 24.76 -24.08 -52.61
CA CYS A 24 23.47 -23.58 -52.16
C CYS A 24 22.92 -24.35 -50.92
N LEU A 25 23.18 -25.68 -50.83
CA LEU A 25 22.78 -26.48 -49.68
C LEU A 25 23.58 -26.13 -48.44
N ILE A 26 24.90 -25.87 -48.56
CA ILE A 26 25.76 -25.45 -47.45
C ILE A 26 25.42 -24.03 -47.02
N LEU A 27 25.10 -23.12 -47.93
CA LEU A 27 24.68 -21.75 -47.58
C LEU A 27 23.31 -21.72 -46.87
N SER A 28 22.37 -22.58 -47.29
CA SER A 28 21.05 -22.68 -46.63
C SER A 28 21.12 -23.34 -45.24
N THR A 29 21.98 -24.34 -45.03
CA THR A 29 22.20 -24.96 -43.71
C THR A 29 22.93 -24.02 -42.74
N VAL A 30 23.91 -23.21 -43.20
CA VAL A 30 24.56 -22.20 -42.36
C VAL A 30 23.62 -21.06 -41.98
N LEU A 31 22.68 -20.65 -42.87
CA LEU A 31 21.69 -19.64 -42.54
C LEU A 31 20.63 -20.17 -41.54
N ILE A 32 20.25 -21.45 -41.66
CA ILE A 32 19.26 -22.06 -40.74
C ILE A 32 19.89 -22.32 -39.37
N THR A 33 21.19 -22.68 -39.28
CA THR A 33 21.88 -22.85 -38.01
C THR A 33 22.19 -21.49 -37.31
N ALA A 34 22.35 -20.41 -38.05
CA ALA A 34 22.48 -19.06 -37.49
C ALA A 34 21.19 -18.48 -36.94
N CYS A 35 20.02 -18.99 -37.40
CA CYS A 35 18.70 -18.58 -36.86
C CYS A 35 18.25 -19.42 -35.64
N MET A 36 19.00 -20.45 -35.24
CA MET A 36 18.73 -21.27 -34.06
C MET A 36 19.75 -21.07 -32.93
N LEU A 37 20.50 -19.99 -32.93
CA LEU A 37 21.09 -19.53 -31.70
C LEU A 37 19.89 -19.07 -30.83
N PRO A 38 19.70 -19.66 -29.63
CA PRO A 38 18.76 -19.04 -28.68
C PRO A 38 19.28 -17.60 -28.50
N LEU A 39 18.49 -16.63 -28.90
CA LEU A 39 18.59 -15.29 -28.37
C LEU A 39 18.32 -15.44 -26.84
N THR A 40 19.32 -15.96 -26.12
CA THR A 40 19.49 -15.59 -24.74
C THR A 40 19.86 -14.12 -24.77
N GLY A 41 18.90 -13.29 -25.14
CA GLY A 41 18.91 -11.89 -24.81
C GLY A 41 18.96 -11.88 -23.29
N CYS A 42 20.12 -11.60 -22.75
CA CYS A 42 20.22 -11.02 -21.44
C CYS A 42 19.38 -9.74 -21.55
N GLY A 43 18.09 -9.88 -21.27
CA GLY A 43 17.18 -8.76 -21.18
C GLY A 43 17.67 -7.94 -20.00
N THR A 44 18.52 -6.97 -20.28
CA THR A 44 18.67 -5.82 -19.39
C THR A 44 17.28 -5.21 -19.36
N GLU A 45 16.52 -5.56 -18.32
CA GLU A 45 15.25 -4.91 -18.03
C GLU A 45 15.55 -3.43 -17.94
N LEU A 46 15.08 -2.69 -18.95
CA LEU A 46 15.22 -1.24 -19.00
C LEU A 46 14.32 -0.64 -17.94
N THR A 47 14.90 -0.36 -16.77
CA THR A 47 14.24 0.51 -15.80
C THR A 47 14.11 1.90 -16.41
N LEU A 48 12.90 2.43 -16.42
CA LEU A 48 12.64 3.76 -16.96
C LEU A 48 13.32 4.83 -16.09
N THR A 49 13.97 5.80 -16.71
CA THR A 49 14.52 6.97 -15.99
C THR A 49 13.42 7.91 -15.52
N THR A 50 12.33 7.97 -16.28
CA THR A 50 11.11 8.71 -15.94
C THR A 50 9.96 7.70 -15.81
N PRO A 51 9.27 7.64 -14.66
CA PRO A 51 8.22 6.65 -14.45
C PRO A 51 6.97 6.95 -15.28
N ILE A 52 6.20 5.90 -15.55
CA ILE A 52 4.81 6.04 -15.98
C ILE A 52 3.99 6.31 -14.72
N SER A 53 3.54 7.56 -14.55
CA SER A 53 2.79 7.96 -13.35
C SER A 53 1.34 8.27 -13.69
N ILE A 54 0.43 7.80 -12.87
CA ILE A 54 -1.00 8.13 -12.92
C ILE A 54 -1.41 8.58 -11.53
N THR A 55 -2.16 9.67 -11.46
CA THR A 55 -2.75 10.20 -10.23
C THR A 55 -4.25 10.30 -10.41
N ASP A 56 -5.01 9.90 -9.39
CA ASP A 56 -6.46 10.01 -9.32
C ASP A 56 -6.88 10.41 -7.90
N TYR A 57 -8.14 10.83 -7.72
CA TYR A 57 -8.70 11.11 -6.39
C TYR A 57 -9.63 9.96 -5.99
N LYS A 58 -9.22 9.18 -5.00
CA LYS A 58 -9.89 7.99 -4.47
C LYS A 58 -9.75 7.93 -2.96
N LEU A 59 -10.62 7.21 -2.27
CA LEU A 59 -10.51 7.01 -0.81
C LEU A 59 -10.40 8.35 -0.03
N ASN A 60 -11.04 9.39 -0.51
CA ASN A 60 -10.95 10.77 0.02
C ASN A 60 -9.52 11.34 0.07
N THR A 61 -8.65 10.92 -0.86
CA THR A 61 -7.26 11.39 -0.96
C THR A 61 -6.74 11.31 -2.41
N TYR A 62 -5.53 11.83 -2.65
CA TYR A 62 -4.82 11.61 -3.90
C TYR A 62 -4.11 10.25 -3.87
N VAL A 63 -4.41 9.43 -4.86
CA VAL A 63 -3.77 8.15 -5.12
C VAL A 63 -2.84 8.31 -6.31
N GLN A 64 -1.57 7.93 -6.17
CA GLN A 64 -0.60 7.96 -7.25
C GLN A 64 0.16 6.65 -7.34
N ILE A 65 0.24 6.10 -8.56
CA ILE A 65 1.11 4.96 -8.87
C ILE A 65 2.13 5.41 -9.92
N SER A 66 3.41 5.19 -9.62
CA SER A 66 4.54 5.55 -10.47
C SER A 66 5.39 4.31 -10.76
N SER A 67 5.22 3.71 -11.96
CA SER A 67 5.98 2.53 -12.38
C SER A 67 7.25 2.93 -13.12
N TYR A 68 8.39 2.41 -12.67
CA TYR A 68 9.69 2.47 -13.34
C TYR A 68 9.92 1.25 -14.23
N THR A 69 9.07 0.24 -14.14
CA THR A 69 9.00 -0.86 -15.12
C THR A 69 8.20 -0.40 -16.34
N ASN A 70 8.68 -0.73 -17.53
CA ASN A 70 7.96 -0.42 -18.77
C ASN A 70 6.80 -1.39 -18.96
N VAL A 71 5.61 -0.99 -18.54
CA VAL A 71 4.36 -1.75 -18.63
C VAL A 71 3.30 -0.97 -19.38
N ASN A 72 2.24 -1.65 -19.83
CA ASN A 72 1.09 -0.97 -20.41
C ASN A 72 0.42 -0.07 -19.34
N LYS A 73 0.11 1.16 -19.74
CA LYS A 73 -0.61 2.13 -18.87
C LYS A 73 -1.94 1.59 -18.34
N SER A 74 -2.61 0.67 -19.04
CA SER A 74 -3.83 0.02 -18.60
C SER A 74 -3.65 -0.73 -17.28
N ILE A 75 -2.50 -1.39 -17.06
CA ILE A 75 -2.19 -2.11 -15.81
C ILE A 75 -2.20 -1.14 -14.62
N ILE A 76 -1.64 0.06 -14.79
CA ILE A 76 -1.63 1.07 -13.72
C ILE A 76 -3.04 1.61 -13.47
N LEU A 77 -3.85 1.80 -14.53
CA LEU A 77 -5.25 2.21 -14.39
C LEU A 77 -6.09 1.14 -13.69
N GLU A 78 -5.90 -0.13 -14.03
CA GLU A 78 -6.56 -1.25 -13.35
C GLU A 78 -6.15 -1.34 -11.88
N ALA A 79 -4.85 -1.15 -11.58
CA ALA A 79 -4.37 -1.08 -10.19
C ALA A 79 -5.03 0.05 -9.40
N ILE A 80 -5.20 1.24 -9.98
CA ILE A 80 -5.91 2.36 -9.34
C ILE A 80 -7.41 2.03 -9.15
N SER A 81 -8.03 1.31 -10.08
CA SER A 81 -9.44 0.92 -9.96
C SER A 81 -9.71 -0.05 -8.80
N LEU A 82 -8.69 -0.74 -8.27
CA LEU A 82 -8.81 -1.53 -7.05
C LEU A 82 -9.21 -0.66 -5.85
N CYS A 83 -8.85 0.63 -5.83
CA CYS A 83 -9.32 1.55 -4.81
C CYS A 83 -10.85 1.64 -4.78
N ASP A 84 -11.51 1.69 -5.95
CA ASP A 84 -12.98 1.72 -6.03
C ASP A 84 -13.58 0.40 -5.55
N HIS A 85 -12.96 -0.74 -5.91
CA HIS A 85 -13.39 -2.05 -5.46
C HIS A 85 -13.37 -2.14 -3.93
N TYR A 86 -12.25 -1.78 -3.30
CA TYR A 86 -12.10 -1.84 -1.84
C TYR A 86 -12.90 -0.75 -1.11
N GLU A 87 -13.15 0.41 -1.72
CA GLU A 87 -14.07 1.40 -1.14
C GLU A 87 -15.50 0.84 -1.03
N HIS A 88 -15.94 0.03 -2.00
CA HIS A 88 -17.24 -0.68 -1.94
C HIS A 88 -17.27 -1.79 -0.89
N ILE A 89 -16.13 -2.23 -0.37
CA ILE A 89 -16.06 -3.19 0.73
C ILE A 89 -15.90 -2.45 2.07
N PHE A 90 -14.95 -1.52 2.20
CA PHE A 90 -14.47 -1.00 3.47
C PHE A 90 -15.02 0.36 3.90
N SER A 91 -15.74 1.07 3.04
CA SER A 91 -16.26 2.40 3.39
C SER A 91 -17.39 2.31 4.40
N ARG A 92 -17.25 3.02 5.53
CA ARG A 92 -18.35 3.16 6.50
C ARG A 92 -19.40 4.21 6.11
N THR A 93 -19.14 5.02 5.07
CA THR A 93 -20.00 6.15 4.66
C THR A 93 -20.68 5.93 3.31
N LEU A 94 -20.13 5.09 2.44
CA LEU A 94 -20.74 4.76 1.16
C LEU A 94 -21.87 3.75 1.36
N ALA A 95 -23.13 4.15 1.15
CA ALA A 95 -24.30 3.30 1.42
C ALA A 95 -24.30 1.97 0.63
N ALA A 96 -23.62 1.91 -0.52
CA ALA A 96 -23.49 0.69 -1.31
C ALA A 96 -22.45 -0.28 -0.75
N SER A 97 -21.57 0.17 0.15
CA SER A 97 -20.45 -0.64 0.66
C SER A 97 -20.92 -1.73 1.61
N GLU A 98 -20.09 -2.77 1.71
CA GLU A 98 -20.38 -3.91 2.58
C GLU A 98 -20.29 -3.51 4.06
N LEU A 99 -19.22 -2.80 4.47
CA LEU A 99 -19.07 -2.33 5.85
C LEU A 99 -20.20 -1.39 6.30
N TYR A 100 -20.69 -0.52 5.39
CA TYR A 100 -21.85 0.31 5.70
C TYR A 100 -23.07 -0.54 6.04
N LYS A 101 -23.35 -1.58 5.25
CA LYS A 101 -24.48 -2.50 5.46
C LYS A 101 -24.33 -3.28 6.78
N VAL A 102 -23.12 -3.74 7.09
CA VAL A 102 -22.81 -4.38 8.39
C VAL A 102 -23.09 -3.41 9.55
N ASN A 103 -22.57 -2.19 9.48
CA ASN A 103 -22.74 -1.17 10.51
C ASN A 103 -24.21 -0.76 10.70
N ASN A 104 -25.05 -0.87 9.67
CA ASN A 104 -26.49 -0.59 9.72
C ASN A 104 -27.35 -1.85 9.93
N LYS A 105 -26.75 -3.01 10.24
CA LYS A 105 -27.45 -4.27 10.49
C LYS A 105 -28.29 -4.77 9.29
N GLU A 106 -27.90 -4.38 8.07
CA GLU A 106 -28.55 -4.86 6.84
C GLU A 106 -28.06 -6.26 6.45
N THR A 107 -26.86 -6.63 6.88
CA THR A 107 -26.25 -7.94 6.71
C THR A 107 -25.33 -8.29 7.85
N SER A 108 -25.16 -9.60 8.10
CA SER A 108 -24.07 -10.14 8.94
C SER A 108 -23.13 -11.03 8.14
N ILE A 109 -23.45 -11.30 6.86
CA ILE A 109 -22.56 -12.05 5.94
C ILE A 109 -21.56 -11.08 5.38
N ILE A 110 -20.28 -11.47 5.39
CA ILE A 110 -19.16 -10.63 4.94
C ILE A 110 -18.24 -11.39 3.99
N SER A 111 -17.59 -10.65 3.09
CA SER A 111 -16.58 -11.17 2.16
C SER A 111 -15.30 -11.58 2.88
N ASP A 112 -14.48 -12.38 2.22
CA ASP A 112 -13.17 -12.80 2.72
C ASP A 112 -12.30 -11.58 3.02
N GLU A 113 -12.31 -10.56 2.16
CA GLU A 113 -11.53 -9.33 2.30
C GLU A 113 -11.97 -8.49 3.52
N LEU A 114 -13.29 -8.38 3.75
CA LEU A 114 -13.79 -7.64 4.91
C LEU A 114 -13.50 -8.41 6.20
N TYR A 115 -13.63 -9.75 6.17
CA TYR A 115 -13.26 -10.63 7.28
C TYR A 115 -11.78 -10.44 7.65
N GLU A 116 -10.87 -10.58 6.69
CA GLU A 116 -9.42 -10.45 6.87
C GLU A 116 -9.06 -9.08 7.49
N LEU A 117 -9.68 -8.00 6.99
CA LEU A 117 -9.35 -6.66 7.47
C LEU A 117 -9.93 -6.36 8.86
N ILE A 118 -11.13 -6.86 9.18
CA ILE A 118 -11.70 -6.74 10.53
C ILE A 118 -10.88 -7.58 11.52
N GLU A 119 -10.49 -8.81 11.16
CA GLU A 119 -9.65 -9.67 12.00
C GLU A 119 -8.33 -8.97 12.32
N THR A 120 -7.66 -8.39 11.31
CA THR A 120 -6.45 -7.58 11.49
C THR A 120 -6.72 -6.41 12.45
N GLY A 121 -7.79 -5.64 12.26
CA GLY A 121 -8.13 -4.53 13.14
C GLY A 121 -8.39 -4.96 14.59
N LEU A 122 -9.05 -6.11 14.80
CA LEU A 122 -9.28 -6.69 16.13
C LEU A 122 -7.97 -7.17 16.78
N GLU A 123 -7.01 -7.66 15.99
CA GLU A 123 -5.68 -8.04 16.49
C GLU A 123 -4.94 -6.84 17.07
N TYR A 124 -4.90 -5.71 16.36
CA TYR A 124 -4.28 -4.47 16.86
C TYR A 124 -5.09 -3.84 18.01
N SER A 125 -6.41 -4.03 18.06
CA SER A 125 -7.21 -3.64 19.21
C SER A 125 -6.83 -4.43 20.46
N ARG A 126 -6.60 -5.74 20.34
CA ARG A 126 -6.09 -6.59 21.43
C ARG A 126 -4.66 -6.23 21.81
N LEU A 127 -3.77 -6.03 20.83
CA LEU A 127 -2.35 -5.69 21.03
C LEU A 127 -2.19 -4.41 21.85
N SER A 128 -3.07 -3.43 21.68
CA SER A 128 -3.04 -2.14 22.35
C SER A 128 -3.89 -2.07 23.62
N ASP A 129 -4.49 -3.18 24.06
CA ASP A 129 -5.46 -3.21 25.17
C ASP A 129 -6.61 -2.17 25.00
N GLY A 130 -7.11 -2.10 23.77
CA GLY A 130 -8.20 -1.20 23.37
C GLY A 130 -7.81 0.29 23.27
N ALA A 131 -6.51 0.63 23.31
CA ALA A 131 -6.09 2.00 23.01
C ALA A 131 -6.33 2.32 21.52
N PHE A 132 -6.09 1.35 20.64
CA PHE A 132 -6.61 1.31 19.29
C PHE A 132 -7.85 0.43 19.27
N ASP A 133 -9.00 0.93 18.81
CA ASP A 133 -10.25 0.16 18.81
C ASP A 133 -11.03 0.44 17.53
N ILE A 134 -11.23 -0.60 16.71
CA ILE A 134 -11.95 -0.46 15.42
C ILE A 134 -13.45 -0.18 15.61
N THR A 135 -14.03 -0.36 16.82
CA THR A 135 -15.42 0.00 17.10
C THR A 135 -15.62 1.49 17.40
N ILE A 136 -14.54 2.29 17.35
CA ILE A 136 -14.55 3.75 17.49
C ILE A 136 -15.48 4.45 16.49
N GLY A 137 -15.96 3.74 15.47
CA GLY A 137 -16.88 4.25 14.45
C GLY A 137 -18.14 4.88 15.01
N SER A 138 -18.66 4.42 16.16
CA SER A 138 -19.79 5.03 16.85
C SER A 138 -19.50 6.46 17.33
N VAL A 139 -18.25 6.76 17.69
CA VAL A 139 -17.79 8.09 18.11
C VAL A 139 -17.27 8.87 16.90
N SER A 140 -16.44 8.27 16.04
CA SER A 140 -15.78 8.98 14.94
C SER A 140 -16.78 9.60 13.94
N ARG A 141 -17.98 9.02 13.80
CA ARG A 141 -19.06 9.59 12.98
C ARG A 141 -19.64 10.90 13.51
N LEU A 142 -19.41 11.25 14.76
CA LEU A 142 -19.85 12.52 15.36
C LEU A 142 -18.91 13.66 15.00
N TRP A 143 -17.63 13.34 14.74
CA TRP A 143 -16.59 14.28 14.39
C TRP A 143 -16.51 14.47 12.87
N ASP A 144 -16.49 15.71 12.41
CA ASP A 144 -16.30 16.03 11.01
C ASP A 144 -15.04 16.90 10.81
N PHE A 145 -13.89 16.24 10.76
CA PHE A 145 -12.59 16.88 10.53
C PHE A 145 -12.37 17.37 9.11
N THR A 146 -13.30 17.08 8.19
CA THR A 146 -13.18 17.41 6.75
C THR A 146 -14.17 18.47 6.30
N SER A 147 -15.07 18.89 7.19
CA SER A 147 -16.05 19.95 6.92
C SER A 147 -15.40 21.33 6.76
N ASP A 148 -16.04 22.19 6.00
CA ASP A 148 -15.67 23.62 5.92
C ASP A 148 -15.92 24.37 7.24
N SER A 149 -16.68 23.78 8.15
CA SER A 149 -17.04 24.36 9.46
C SER A 149 -17.03 23.26 10.54
N PRO A 150 -15.86 22.70 10.85
CA PRO A 150 -15.74 21.63 11.83
C PRO A 150 -16.10 22.16 13.24
N SER A 151 -16.72 21.31 14.03
CA SER A 151 -17.12 21.67 15.42
C SER A 151 -16.92 20.49 16.35
N VAL A 152 -16.77 20.81 17.65
CA VAL A 152 -16.72 19.80 18.71
C VAL A 152 -18.14 19.29 18.93
N PRO A 153 -18.35 17.96 18.87
CA PRO A 153 -19.68 17.39 19.16
C PRO A 153 -20.12 17.64 20.62
N ASP A 154 -21.42 17.64 20.86
CA ASP A 154 -21.95 17.74 22.21
C ASP A 154 -21.43 16.60 23.11
N ALA A 155 -20.99 16.92 24.32
CA ALA A 155 -20.44 15.95 25.27
C ALA A 155 -21.41 14.80 25.59
N SER A 156 -22.71 15.08 25.60
CA SER A 156 -23.74 14.06 25.79
C SER A 156 -23.83 13.07 24.65
N LEU A 157 -23.64 13.53 23.39
CA LEU A 157 -23.62 12.65 22.23
C LEU A 157 -22.34 11.77 22.22
N ILE A 158 -21.21 12.35 22.62
CA ILE A 158 -19.94 11.58 22.77
C ILE A 158 -20.12 10.52 23.86
N SER A 159 -20.62 10.90 25.03
CA SER A 159 -20.84 9.96 26.14
C SER A 159 -21.73 8.79 25.74
N ASN A 160 -22.84 9.08 25.04
CA ASN A 160 -23.76 8.03 24.58
C ASN A 160 -23.11 7.13 23.52
N ALA A 161 -22.30 7.69 22.64
CA ALA A 161 -21.60 6.90 21.58
C ALA A 161 -20.52 6.00 22.17
N LEU A 162 -19.87 6.39 23.28
CA LEU A 162 -18.84 5.58 23.95
C LEU A 162 -19.40 4.26 24.53
N GLU A 163 -20.70 4.14 24.78
CA GLU A 163 -21.34 2.90 25.23
C GLU A 163 -21.24 1.79 24.17
N TYR A 164 -20.93 2.16 22.89
CA TYR A 164 -20.82 1.27 21.75
C TYR A 164 -19.37 1.13 21.26
N VAL A 165 -18.38 1.39 22.13
CA VAL A 165 -16.96 1.22 21.83
C VAL A 165 -16.38 0.15 22.74
N ASP A 166 -16.25 -1.06 22.20
CA ASP A 166 -15.66 -2.21 22.89
C ASP A 166 -15.40 -3.31 21.85
N TYR A 167 -14.17 -3.40 21.34
CA TYR A 167 -13.77 -4.41 20.35
C TYR A 167 -14.03 -5.85 20.81
N THR A 168 -14.07 -6.11 22.14
CA THR A 168 -14.30 -7.46 22.68
C THR A 168 -15.72 -7.99 22.41
N LYS A 169 -16.64 -7.13 21.99
CA LYS A 169 -18.01 -7.48 21.62
C LYS A 169 -18.18 -7.84 20.15
N VAL A 170 -17.14 -7.68 19.34
CA VAL A 170 -17.16 -8.08 17.93
C VAL A 170 -16.63 -9.51 17.81
N THR A 171 -17.38 -10.38 17.18
CA THR A 171 -16.96 -11.76 16.90
C THR A 171 -17.07 -12.05 15.41
N LEU A 172 -16.05 -12.77 14.91
CA LEU A 172 -16.00 -13.28 13.56
C LEU A 172 -16.19 -14.79 13.59
N ASN A 173 -17.01 -15.31 12.69
CA ASN A 173 -17.31 -16.73 12.58
C ASN A 173 -17.27 -17.18 11.13
N THR A 174 -16.92 -18.45 10.91
CA THR A 174 -16.98 -19.08 9.59
C THR A 174 -17.77 -20.37 9.70
N ASP A 175 -18.79 -20.56 8.86
CA ASP A 175 -19.59 -21.78 8.86
C ASP A 175 -18.88 -22.94 8.12
N SER A 176 -19.51 -24.11 8.12
CA SER A 176 -18.96 -25.30 7.46
C SER A 176 -18.90 -25.20 5.93
N ALA A 177 -19.59 -24.25 5.35
CA ALA A 177 -19.57 -23.95 3.92
C ALA A 177 -18.50 -22.91 3.53
N GLY A 178 -17.79 -22.34 4.53
CA GLY A 178 -16.79 -21.29 4.32
C GLY A 178 -17.38 -19.88 4.28
N THR A 179 -18.65 -19.70 4.63
CA THR A 179 -19.26 -18.36 4.67
C THR A 179 -18.85 -17.63 5.94
N HIS A 180 -18.39 -16.40 5.79
CA HIS A 180 -17.99 -15.55 6.90
C HIS A 180 -19.14 -14.71 7.45
N TYR A 181 -19.17 -14.60 8.76
CA TYR A 181 -20.18 -13.83 9.50
C TYR A 181 -19.50 -12.94 10.53
N ILE A 182 -20.09 -11.77 10.73
CA ILE A 182 -19.77 -10.88 11.83
C ILE A 182 -20.96 -10.77 12.78
N ASP A 183 -20.69 -10.87 14.07
CA ASP A 183 -21.67 -10.56 15.13
C ASP A 183 -21.12 -9.44 16.02
N MET A 184 -21.94 -8.43 16.23
CA MET A 184 -21.70 -7.30 17.14
C MET A 184 -23.03 -6.74 17.62
N PRO A 185 -23.13 -6.18 18.86
CA PRO A 185 -24.38 -5.63 19.38
C PRO A 185 -24.91 -4.45 18.56
N ASP A 186 -26.19 -4.12 18.73
CA ASP A 186 -26.79 -2.95 18.10
C ASP A 186 -26.12 -1.66 18.62
N GLY A 187 -25.99 -0.68 17.73
CA GLY A 187 -25.35 0.60 18.03
C GLY A 187 -23.84 0.63 17.80
N PHE A 188 -23.18 -0.54 17.75
CA PHE A 188 -21.76 -0.63 17.41
C PHE A 188 -21.51 -0.22 15.95
N CYS A 189 -20.38 0.40 15.71
CA CYS A 189 -19.98 0.83 14.36
C CYS A 189 -18.47 0.63 14.17
N ILE A 190 -18.10 -0.18 13.19
CA ILE A 190 -16.70 -0.41 12.85
C ILE A 190 -16.21 0.71 11.93
N ASP A 191 -14.99 1.19 12.21
CA ASP A 191 -14.22 2.12 11.38
C ASP A 191 -12.86 1.51 11.07
N LEU A 192 -12.59 1.26 9.77
CA LEU A 192 -11.35 0.65 9.28
C LEU A 192 -10.38 1.70 8.70
N GLY A 193 -10.61 2.99 8.97
CA GLY A 193 -9.81 4.07 8.38
C GLY A 193 -8.32 4.04 8.71
N ALA A 194 -7.94 3.40 9.82
CA ALA A 194 -6.56 3.27 10.27
C ALA A 194 -5.87 1.97 9.81
N VAL A 195 -6.54 1.14 8.99
CA VAL A 195 -5.99 -0.14 8.50
C VAL A 195 -6.21 -0.35 7.00
N ALA A 196 -7.24 0.30 6.43
CA ALA A 196 -7.70 0.00 5.08
C ALA A 196 -6.72 0.46 3.99
N LYS A 197 -6.05 1.60 4.16
CA LYS A 197 -5.12 2.12 3.14
C LYS A 197 -3.90 1.21 2.98
N GLY A 198 -3.36 0.72 4.08
CA GLY A 198 -2.26 -0.25 4.08
C GLY A 198 -2.63 -1.52 3.34
N TYR A 199 -3.78 -2.10 3.67
CA TYR A 199 -4.30 -3.29 3.01
C TYR A 199 -4.50 -3.09 1.51
N ILE A 200 -5.12 -1.99 1.10
CA ILE A 200 -5.31 -1.66 -0.31
C ILE A 200 -3.97 -1.50 -1.04
N ALA A 201 -2.98 -0.88 -0.41
CA ALA A 201 -1.64 -0.74 -0.99
C ALA A 201 -0.97 -2.11 -1.22
N ASP A 202 -1.09 -3.06 -0.28
CA ASP A 202 -0.55 -4.41 -0.42
C ASP A 202 -1.26 -5.20 -1.53
N LYS A 203 -2.59 -5.10 -1.65
CA LYS A 203 -3.35 -5.72 -2.74
C LYS A 203 -3.00 -5.11 -4.11
N ILE A 204 -2.79 -3.80 -4.18
CA ILE A 204 -2.28 -3.11 -5.38
C ILE A 204 -0.85 -3.59 -5.72
N LYS A 205 0.05 -3.73 -4.74
CA LYS A 205 1.40 -4.29 -4.92
C LYS A 205 1.31 -5.68 -5.54
N THR A 206 0.50 -6.57 -4.96
CA THR A 206 0.29 -7.94 -5.47
C THR A 206 -0.17 -7.91 -6.92
N PHE A 207 -1.21 -7.14 -7.24
CA PHE A 207 -1.72 -7.01 -8.61
C PHE A 207 -0.63 -6.51 -9.59
N LEU A 208 0.13 -5.49 -9.22
CA LEU A 208 1.18 -4.93 -10.07
C LEU A 208 2.32 -5.93 -10.31
N VAL A 209 2.75 -6.65 -9.26
CA VAL A 209 3.81 -7.68 -9.34
C VAL A 209 3.37 -8.84 -10.25
N ASP A 210 2.14 -9.32 -10.10
CA ASP A 210 1.56 -10.39 -10.93
C ASP A 210 1.45 -9.97 -12.41
N ASN A 211 1.34 -8.66 -12.68
CA ASN A 211 1.36 -8.09 -14.02
C ASN A 211 2.76 -7.63 -14.48
N GLY A 212 3.82 -8.11 -13.82
CA GLY A 212 5.21 -7.95 -14.24
C GLY A 212 5.87 -6.63 -13.84
N VAL A 213 5.24 -5.83 -12.95
CA VAL A 213 5.88 -4.63 -12.40
C VAL A 213 6.92 -5.05 -11.35
N LYS A 214 8.15 -4.58 -11.51
CA LYS A 214 9.28 -4.90 -10.62
C LYS A 214 9.85 -3.68 -9.89
N SER A 215 9.44 -2.50 -10.29
CA SER A 215 9.92 -1.24 -9.73
C SER A 215 8.81 -0.20 -9.82
N ALA A 216 8.26 0.19 -8.68
CA ALA A 216 7.19 1.19 -8.60
C ALA A 216 7.10 1.83 -7.22
N ILE A 217 6.41 2.97 -7.17
CA ILE A 217 5.92 3.61 -5.95
C ILE A 217 4.39 3.65 -6.00
N ILE A 218 3.74 3.17 -4.97
CA ILE A 218 2.31 3.30 -4.68
C ILE A 218 2.18 4.32 -3.56
N ASN A 219 1.39 5.36 -3.74
CA ASN A 219 1.13 6.38 -2.72
C ASN A 219 -0.38 6.57 -2.57
N LEU A 220 -0.92 6.22 -1.41
CA LEU A 220 -2.33 6.36 -1.05
C LEU A 220 -2.47 7.43 0.04
N GLY A 221 -2.35 8.72 -0.35
CA GLY A 221 -2.53 9.84 0.57
C GLY A 221 -1.48 9.89 1.69
N GLY A 222 -0.22 9.59 1.38
CA GLY A 222 0.88 9.58 2.35
C GLY A 222 1.24 8.20 2.89
N ASN A 223 0.37 7.18 2.73
CA ASN A 223 0.76 5.79 2.86
C ASN A 223 1.54 5.40 1.60
N VAL A 224 2.85 5.18 1.71
CA VAL A 224 3.74 4.92 0.58
C VAL A 224 4.27 3.50 0.64
N LEU A 225 4.13 2.75 -0.47
CA LEU A 225 4.67 1.41 -0.63
C LEU A 225 5.54 1.33 -1.88
N CYS A 226 6.77 0.87 -1.74
CA CYS A 226 7.71 0.66 -2.83
C CYS A 226 7.72 -0.80 -3.27
N ILE A 227 7.76 -1.04 -4.58
CA ILE A 227 7.97 -2.36 -5.19
C ILE A 227 9.42 -2.40 -5.67
N GLY A 228 10.23 -3.32 -5.11
CA GLY A 228 11.63 -3.50 -5.46
C GLY A 228 12.48 -2.24 -5.27
N GLU A 229 13.55 -2.12 -6.06
CA GLU A 229 14.45 -0.97 -6.07
C GLU A 229 14.15 -0.04 -7.27
N LYS A 230 14.46 1.25 -7.16
CA LYS A 230 14.25 2.23 -8.24
C LYS A 230 15.00 1.85 -9.51
N LYS A 231 16.22 1.37 -9.37
CA LYS A 231 17.06 0.78 -10.38
C LYS A 231 18.11 -0.09 -9.71
N LYS A 232 18.81 -0.93 -10.45
CA LYS A 232 19.82 -1.84 -9.90
C LYS A 232 20.75 -1.15 -8.88
N ASN A 233 20.76 -1.64 -7.66
CA ASN A 233 21.53 -1.13 -6.52
C ASN A 233 21.24 0.35 -6.16
N THR A 234 20.00 0.79 -6.34
CA THR A 234 19.59 2.16 -5.98
C THR A 234 18.18 2.14 -5.43
N ASP A 235 18.04 2.46 -4.17
CA ASP A 235 16.76 2.55 -3.47
C ASP A 235 15.94 3.75 -3.93
N PHE A 236 14.65 3.73 -3.61
CA PHE A 236 13.80 4.90 -3.70
C PHE A 236 14.13 5.87 -2.57
N THR A 237 14.06 7.15 -2.84
CA THR A 237 14.12 8.18 -1.77
C THR A 237 12.69 8.64 -1.48
N ILE A 238 12.20 8.32 -0.29
CA ILE A 238 10.88 8.72 0.21
C ILE A 238 11.07 9.83 1.24
N ALA A 239 10.40 10.96 1.01
CA ALA A 239 10.42 12.09 1.93
C ALA A 239 9.24 11.99 2.89
N VAL A 240 9.52 11.96 4.18
CA VAL A 240 8.50 12.03 5.23
C VAL A 240 8.17 13.50 5.49
N LYS A 241 6.89 13.85 5.38
CA LYS A 241 6.43 15.24 5.55
C LYS A 241 6.73 15.74 6.96
N LYS A 242 7.18 16.98 7.08
CA LYS A 242 7.33 17.63 8.39
C LYS A 242 5.93 18.03 8.91
N PRO A 243 5.55 17.62 10.13
CA PRO A 243 4.30 18.03 10.74
C PRO A 243 4.08 19.56 10.70
N PHE A 244 2.86 19.97 10.41
CA PHE A 244 2.44 21.39 10.36
C PHE A 244 3.23 22.29 9.41
N SER A 245 3.98 21.73 8.45
CA SER A 245 4.71 22.54 7.46
C SER A 245 3.84 22.84 6.24
N ASP A 246 3.64 24.14 5.97
CA ASP A 246 2.97 24.63 4.77
C ASP A 246 3.94 24.82 3.59
N THR A 247 5.25 24.71 3.84
CA THR A 247 6.32 25.00 2.86
C THR A 247 6.81 23.79 2.10
N GLY A 248 6.20 22.61 2.35
CA GLY A 248 6.64 21.36 1.73
C GLY A 248 7.99 20.84 2.29
N GLU A 249 8.35 21.27 3.51
CA GLU A 249 9.49 20.72 4.22
C GLU A 249 9.24 19.26 4.61
N TYR A 250 10.30 18.49 4.69
CA TYR A 250 10.28 17.12 5.18
C TYR A 250 11.10 16.98 6.47
N MET A 251 10.66 16.08 7.34
CA MET A 251 11.41 15.78 8.56
C MET A 251 12.56 14.83 8.30
N GLU A 252 12.39 13.89 7.37
CA GLU A 252 13.41 12.92 6.96
C GLU A 252 13.31 12.57 5.47
N ARG A 253 14.42 12.07 4.92
CA ARG A 253 14.49 11.37 3.64
C ARG A 253 14.97 9.96 3.88
N LEU A 254 14.21 8.98 3.42
CA LEU A 254 14.47 7.57 3.65
C LEU A 254 14.83 6.87 2.35
N ASN A 255 15.86 6.03 2.38
CA ASN A 255 16.17 5.11 1.29
C ASN A 255 15.39 3.82 1.50
N ILE A 256 14.46 3.53 0.60
CA ILE A 256 13.46 2.46 0.74
C ILE A 256 13.56 1.51 -0.45
N ASN A 257 13.58 0.22 -0.13
CA ASN A 257 13.58 -0.88 -1.08
C ASN A 257 12.52 -1.90 -0.66
N ASP A 258 11.60 -2.22 -1.57
CA ASP A 258 10.52 -3.21 -1.39
C ASP A 258 9.80 -3.17 -0.03
N SER A 259 9.60 -1.97 0.48
CA SER A 259 9.04 -1.71 1.81
C SER A 259 8.09 -0.53 1.77
N SER A 260 7.28 -0.41 2.82
CA SER A 260 6.36 0.70 3.04
C SER A 260 6.93 1.74 3.99
N VAL A 261 6.45 2.97 3.85
CA VAL A 261 6.62 4.09 4.79
C VAL A 261 5.23 4.65 5.06
N VAL A 262 4.74 4.47 6.26
CA VAL A 262 3.40 4.89 6.65
C VAL A 262 3.47 5.79 7.87
N SER A 263 2.83 6.95 7.79
CA SER A 263 2.79 7.92 8.88
C SER A 263 1.36 8.13 9.38
N SER A 264 1.23 8.19 10.70
CA SER A 264 0.03 8.69 11.38
C SER A 264 0.38 9.91 12.21
N GLY A 265 -0.30 11.04 11.95
CA GLY A 265 0.04 12.28 12.60
C GLY A 265 -1.16 13.20 12.83
N THR A 266 -1.04 14.04 13.85
CA THR A 266 -2.10 14.98 14.27
C THR A 266 -2.36 16.07 13.24
N TYR A 267 -1.43 16.31 12.32
CA TYR A 267 -1.46 17.34 11.28
C TYR A 267 -2.19 16.93 10.00
N GLU A 268 -2.62 15.68 9.88
CA GLU A 268 -3.30 15.19 8.66
C GLU A 268 -4.73 15.71 8.56
N ARG A 269 -5.49 15.64 9.67
CA ARG A 269 -6.87 16.14 9.77
C ARG A 269 -7.08 16.72 11.16
N TYR A 270 -7.24 18.04 11.22
CA TYR A 270 -7.40 18.77 12.48
C TYR A 270 -8.14 20.08 12.29
N PHE A 271 -8.60 20.67 13.38
CA PHE A 271 -9.10 22.03 13.42
C PHE A 271 -8.83 22.68 14.79
N TYR A 272 -8.96 23.97 14.84
CA TYR A 272 -8.98 24.74 16.09
C TYR A 272 -10.40 25.19 16.35
N SER A 273 -10.91 24.98 17.58
CA SER A 273 -12.20 25.53 18.02
C SER A 273 -12.14 27.03 18.23
N GLY A 274 -13.28 27.67 18.45
CA GLY A 274 -13.35 29.12 18.61
C GLY A 274 -12.58 29.69 19.81
N ASP A 275 -12.26 28.84 20.80
CA ASP A 275 -11.42 29.17 21.97
C ASP A 275 -9.93 28.86 21.76
N GLY A 276 -9.56 28.37 20.56
CA GLY A 276 -8.17 28.03 20.20
C GLY A 276 -7.74 26.62 20.59
N THR A 277 -8.64 25.77 21.09
CA THR A 277 -8.31 24.37 21.42
C THR A 277 -8.10 23.56 20.15
N PHE A 278 -7.01 22.77 20.12
CA PHE A 278 -6.62 21.92 19.00
C PHE A 278 -7.30 20.55 19.07
N TYR A 279 -7.95 20.14 17.98
CA TYR A 279 -8.60 18.84 17.83
C TYR A 279 -8.12 18.16 16.57
N HIS A 280 -7.76 16.86 16.67
CA HIS A 280 -7.30 16.04 15.55
C HIS A 280 -8.04 14.70 15.50
N HIS A 281 -7.94 13.99 14.38
CA HIS A 281 -8.78 12.84 14.04
C HIS A 281 -8.43 11.53 14.75
N ILE A 282 -7.32 11.42 15.48
CA ILE A 282 -6.95 10.20 16.22
C ILE A 282 -7.64 10.25 17.57
N LEU A 283 -8.78 9.55 17.68
CA LEU A 283 -9.68 9.61 18.83
C LEU A 283 -9.33 8.56 19.86
N ASN A 284 -9.51 8.92 21.14
CA ASN A 284 -9.35 8.03 22.28
C ASN A 284 -10.65 7.26 22.55
N PRO A 285 -10.65 5.92 22.47
CA PRO A 285 -11.84 5.09 22.69
C PRO A 285 -12.44 5.21 24.10
N LYS A 286 -11.67 5.70 25.09
CA LYS A 286 -12.14 5.86 26.47
C LYS A 286 -12.81 7.20 26.73
N THR A 287 -12.44 8.25 25.99
CA THR A 287 -12.95 9.61 26.20
C THR A 287 -13.81 10.12 25.06
N GLY A 288 -13.64 9.57 23.84
CA GLY A 288 -14.27 10.02 22.61
C GLY A 288 -13.72 11.33 22.05
N TYR A 289 -12.70 11.90 22.67
CA TYR A 289 -11.97 13.08 22.23
C TYR A 289 -10.63 12.68 21.60
N PRO A 290 -9.94 13.59 20.85
CA PRO A 290 -8.59 13.33 20.40
C PRO A 290 -7.65 12.90 21.52
N TYR A 291 -6.69 12.03 21.20
CA TYR A 291 -5.65 11.65 22.14
C TYR A 291 -4.79 12.86 22.53
N GLU A 292 -4.60 13.05 23.83
CA GLU A 292 -3.55 13.91 24.34
C GLU A 292 -2.24 13.11 24.28
N SER A 293 -1.35 13.47 23.36
CA SER A 293 -0.09 12.76 23.12
C SER A 293 1.09 13.74 23.09
N GLU A 294 2.24 13.29 23.57
CA GLU A 294 3.51 13.99 23.35
C GLU A 294 4.00 13.88 21.90
N LEU A 295 3.43 12.93 21.11
CA LEU A 295 3.76 12.67 19.73
C LEU A 295 2.88 13.51 18.81
N CYS A 296 3.45 14.05 17.73
CA CYS A 296 2.71 14.64 16.61
C CYS A 296 2.80 13.80 15.34
N ASP A 297 3.76 12.87 15.23
CA ASP A 297 3.91 11.94 14.12
C ASP A 297 4.52 10.62 14.58
N VAL A 298 4.04 9.54 13.97
CA VAL A 298 4.63 8.20 14.03
C VAL A 298 4.75 7.69 12.62
N THR A 299 5.98 7.50 12.15
CA THR A 299 6.31 6.92 10.85
C THR A 299 6.84 5.51 11.04
N ILE A 300 6.22 4.53 10.37
CA ILE A 300 6.61 3.12 10.38
C ILE A 300 7.23 2.74 9.04
N ILE A 301 8.33 1.99 9.09
CA ILE A 301 8.95 1.32 7.94
C ILE A 301 8.71 -0.17 8.12
N SER A 302 8.04 -0.81 7.17
CA SER A 302 7.68 -2.23 7.23
C SER A 302 7.65 -2.84 5.83
N HIS A 303 7.71 -4.17 5.73
CA HIS A 303 7.61 -4.84 4.44
C HIS A 303 6.19 -4.75 3.87
N GLU A 304 5.18 -4.92 4.72
CA GLU A 304 3.77 -4.82 4.38
C GLU A 304 3.20 -3.46 4.83
N SER A 305 2.43 -2.85 3.95
CA SER A 305 1.82 -1.56 4.21
C SER A 305 0.67 -1.65 5.22
N THR A 306 -0.04 -2.78 5.27
CA THR A 306 -1.08 -3.07 6.28
C THR A 306 -0.49 -2.98 7.68
N THR A 307 0.64 -3.66 7.92
CA THR A 307 1.38 -3.61 9.18
C THR A 307 1.79 -2.18 9.54
N GLY A 308 2.31 -1.43 8.56
CA GLY A 308 2.70 -0.04 8.75
C GLY A 308 1.53 0.87 9.14
N ASP A 309 0.38 0.73 8.47
CA ASP A 309 -0.84 1.53 8.73
C ASP A 309 -1.37 1.25 10.15
N CYS A 310 -1.48 -0.03 10.53
CA CYS A 310 -1.91 -0.44 11.86
C CYS A 310 -0.96 0.04 12.97
N LEU A 311 0.35 -0.19 12.80
CA LEU A 311 1.35 0.15 13.83
C LEU A 311 1.53 1.66 13.98
N SER A 312 1.44 2.45 12.91
CA SER A 312 1.60 3.90 13.01
C SER A 312 0.54 4.52 13.94
N THR A 313 -0.71 4.09 13.83
CA THR A 313 -1.79 4.52 14.72
C THR A 313 -1.65 3.90 16.11
N THR A 314 -1.36 2.59 16.19
CA THR A 314 -1.21 1.88 17.47
C THR A 314 -0.08 2.48 18.32
N CYS A 315 1.09 2.74 17.74
CA CYS A 315 2.21 3.36 18.46
C CYS A 315 1.89 4.80 18.88
N PHE A 316 1.18 5.55 18.02
CA PHE A 316 0.74 6.90 18.37
C PHE A 316 -0.13 6.91 19.65
N VAL A 317 -1.11 5.99 19.74
CA VAL A 317 -2.04 5.94 20.90
C VAL A 317 -1.40 5.31 22.14
N LEU A 318 -0.38 4.47 22.00
CA LEU A 318 0.41 3.92 23.11
C LEU A 318 1.40 4.95 23.69
N GLY A 319 1.74 6.00 22.92
CA GLY A 319 2.75 7.00 23.30
C GLY A 319 4.19 6.54 23.01
N ALA A 320 5.15 7.43 23.25
CA ALA A 320 6.53 7.25 22.84
C ALA A 320 7.20 6.00 23.44
N ASP A 321 7.10 5.80 24.74
CA ASP A 321 7.83 4.73 25.41
C ASP A 321 7.27 3.36 25.05
N LYS A 322 5.98 3.13 25.22
CA LYS A 322 5.33 1.84 24.92
C LYS A 322 5.28 1.55 23.42
N GLY A 323 5.07 2.58 22.60
CA GLY A 323 5.10 2.42 21.15
C GLY A 323 6.48 2.00 20.66
N MET A 324 7.55 2.58 21.20
CA MET A 324 8.91 2.19 20.85
C MET A 324 9.26 0.79 21.38
N GLU A 325 8.84 0.44 22.61
CA GLU A 325 9.01 -0.92 23.15
C GLU A 325 8.31 -1.96 22.25
N LEU A 326 7.11 -1.65 21.78
CA LEU A 326 6.41 -2.52 20.81
C LEU A 326 7.21 -2.68 19.52
N ILE A 327 7.69 -1.60 18.90
CA ILE A 327 8.48 -1.67 17.66
C ILE A 327 9.74 -2.49 17.85
N GLU A 328 10.50 -2.28 18.94
CA GLU A 328 11.72 -3.03 19.24
C GLU A 328 11.48 -4.53 19.49
N SER A 329 10.23 -4.93 19.78
CA SER A 329 9.84 -6.34 19.94
C SER A 329 9.50 -7.04 18.63
N LEU A 330 9.41 -6.30 17.50
CA LEU A 330 8.97 -6.81 16.21
C LEU A 330 10.15 -6.90 15.24
N ASP A 331 10.31 -8.06 14.58
CA ASP A 331 11.37 -8.25 13.59
C ASP A 331 11.03 -7.54 12.26
N GLY A 332 11.99 -6.81 11.71
CA GLY A 332 11.86 -6.18 10.37
C GLY A 332 10.95 -4.95 10.33
N ILE A 333 10.59 -4.40 11.48
CA ILE A 333 9.82 -3.17 11.62
C ILE A 333 10.70 -2.10 12.25
N GLU A 334 10.71 -0.92 11.63
CA GLU A 334 11.43 0.24 12.14
C GLU A 334 10.50 1.44 12.25
N ALA A 335 10.84 2.37 13.14
CA ALA A 335 10.02 3.55 13.38
C ALA A 335 10.82 4.82 13.62
N ILE A 336 10.21 5.94 13.24
CA ILE A 336 10.65 7.29 13.59
C ILE A 336 9.46 8.01 14.20
N PHE A 337 9.57 8.39 15.48
CA PHE A 337 8.53 9.16 16.16
C PHE A 337 8.97 10.62 16.27
N MET A 338 8.04 11.53 16.13
CA MET A 338 8.29 12.97 16.33
C MET A 338 7.43 13.50 17.48
N LYS A 339 8.08 14.11 18.45
CA LYS A 339 7.40 14.80 19.57
C LYS A 339 6.93 16.18 19.16
N ASN A 340 6.00 16.73 19.94
CA ASN A 340 5.45 18.09 19.76
C ASN A 340 6.53 19.19 19.84
N ASP A 341 7.64 18.94 20.52
CA ASP A 341 8.77 19.87 20.61
C ASP A 341 9.79 19.75 19.45
N GLY A 342 9.50 18.85 18.49
CA GLY A 342 10.36 18.58 17.33
C GLY A 342 11.45 17.53 17.59
N THR A 343 11.54 16.95 18.79
CA THR A 343 12.47 15.85 19.09
C THR A 343 12.06 14.61 18.30
N LYS A 344 13.06 13.96 17.68
CA LYS A 344 12.86 12.70 16.95
C LYS A 344 13.41 11.53 17.75
N LEU A 345 12.67 10.45 17.82
CA LEU A 345 13.06 9.18 18.38
C LEU A 345 13.14 8.14 17.26
N TYR A 346 14.19 7.35 17.26
CA TYR A 346 14.43 6.32 16.23
C TYR A 346 14.51 4.97 16.89
N SER A 347 13.88 3.96 16.28
CA SER A 347 14.15 2.57 16.64
C SER A 347 15.58 2.17 16.25
N SER A 348 16.03 1.02 16.74
CA SER A 348 17.44 0.58 16.74
C SER A 348 18.09 0.64 15.35
N TYR A 349 17.35 0.32 14.27
CA TYR A 349 17.89 0.30 12.89
C TYR A 349 17.29 1.37 11.98
N ALA A 350 16.33 2.19 12.45
CA ALA A 350 15.68 3.21 11.63
C ALA A 350 16.67 4.20 11.00
N SER A 351 17.74 4.54 11.71
CA SER A 351 18.80 5.43 11.21
C SER A 351 19.53 4.89 9.96
N SER A 352 19.47 3.58 9.70
CA SER A 352 20.08 2.98 8.50
C SER A 352 19.34 3.34 7.22
N TYR A 353 18.06 3.68 7.31
CA TYR A 353 17.22 4.13 6.20
C TYR A 353 17.40 5.62 5.90
N VAL A 354 17.90 6.42 6.85
CA VAL A 354 18.01 7.88 6.67
C VAL A 354 19.07 8.22 5.64
N GLN A 355 18.70 9.02 4.64
CA GLN A 355 19.62 9.51 3.62
C GLN A 355 20.62 10.49 4.25
N LYS A 356 21.90 10.20 4.07
CA LYS A 356 23.01 11.04 4.56
C LYS A 356 23.23 12.26 3.68
#